data_efb50fff7ed032596837e4e2a392af9d
#
_entry.id   efb50fff7ed032596837e4e2a392af9d
#
_cell.length_a   1.000
_cell.length_b   1.000
_cell.length_c   1.000
_cell.angle_alpha   90.00
_cell.angle_beta   90.00
_cell.angle_gamma   90.00
#
_symmetry.space_group_name_H-M   'P 1'
#
loop_
_entity.id
_entity.type
_entity.pdbx_description
1 polymer ?
#
loop_
_entity_poly.entity_id
_entity_poly.type
_entity_poly.pdbx_seq_one_letter_code
_entity_poly.pdbx_strand_id
1 'polypeptide(L)'
;MNMMLRKSLIAAVACLSLAPALRAQQTTDSVYTVEVKDADKYRVETNRFGANWFAGIGAGAQMYFGDHDKQMRFVDRITPNFEAYFGKWFTPGIGIRLGANGYKIKGVSGWTGHNLAVAPNLNRGNYGGFITDWNPATHTGKVYQHANVGYPLYETEQQYIHAHADVLFNLTQMVCGYNEDRFYSLIPYAGLGFATTLERASTTGRHSNEVTASVGILNRFRINRAWDINLDIRGAYVGDHFDQEDVSSTLSGQAVNTAGRWGEGLVTATVGVSYNFPKRGWDRSTITTIRVNENVLNDLRGRLSDLEGQNSDLRRQLEEALNREVTPENVAAGMPLLVTFPINRWTLSNKDRVNLGFLAEALKANPKLVYSVSGYADKGTGSAKRNIFLARKRAEVVYNCLVNEFGVSESQLKKDSHGGVANMYYNDPRCSRSVLSKVAE
;
A
#
# COMPACT_ATOMS: atom_id res chain seq x y z
N MET A 1 27.38 0.40 -18.80
CA MET A 1 26.93 1.73 -18.43
C MET A 1 26.55 2.64 -19.63
N ASN A 2 26.72 2.20 -20.86
CA ASN A 2 26.47 3.05 -22.04
C ASN A 2 25.14 2.84 -22.80
N MET A 3 24.29 1.90 -22.37
CA MET A 3 23.05 1.60 -23.12
C MET A 3 21.81 2.26 -22.54
N MET A 4 21.77 2.59 -21.24
CA MET A 4 20.65 3.29 -20.61
C MET A 4 20.69 4.80 -20.82
N LEU A 5 21.88 5.43 -20.83
CA LEU A 5 22.00 6.86 -21.14
C LEU A 5 21.64 7.20 -22.60
N ARG A 6 21.92 6.31 -23.55
CA ARG A 6 21.55 6.50 -24.96
C ARG A 6 20.04 6.43 -25.18
N LYS A 7 19.32 5.59 -24.44
CA LYS A 7 17.84 5.48 -24.57
C LYS A 7 17.12 6.69 -23.97
N SER A 8 17.66 7.30 -22.92
CA SER A 8 17.08 8.51 -22.32
C SER A 8 17.30 9.76 -23.19
N LEU A 9 18.43 9.85 -23.87
CA LEU A 9 18.71 10.97 -24.78
C LEU A 9 17.91 10.88 -26.09
N ILE A 10 17.71 9.68 -26.64
CA ILE A 10 16.90 9.45 -27.84
C ILE A 10 15.42 9.69 -27.56
N ALA A 11 14.92 9.38 -26.36
CA ALA A 11 13.54 9.71 -25.96
C ALA A 11 13.32 11.23 -25.84
N ALA A 12 14.31 11.99 -25.39
CA ALA A 12 14.22 13.44 -25.28
C ALA A 12 14.25 14.12 -26.67
N VAL A 13 14.99 13.56 -27.64
CA VAL A 13 15.07 14.10 -29.02
C VAL A 13 13.85 13.67 -29.86
N ALA A 14 13.30 12.47 -29.64
CA ALA A 14 12.08 12.00 -30.31
C ALA A 14 10.81 12.76 -29.89
N CYS A 15 10.76 13.29 -28.66
CA CYS A 15 9.65 14.13 -28.21
C CYS A 15 9.66 15.53 -28.83
N LEU A 16 10.78 15.99 -29.39
CA LEU A 16 10.88 17.27 -30.09
C LEU A 16 10.43 17.19 -31.56
N SER A 17 10.31 15.99 -32.15
CA SER A 17 9.94 15.80 -33.55
C SER A 17 8.46 15.49 -33.81
N LEU A 18 7.63 15.35 -32.77
CA LEU A 18 6.19 15.09 -32.84
C LEU A 18 5.40 16.24 -32.18
N ALA A 19 5.74 17.48 -32.45
CA ALA A 19 4.90 18.61 -32.10
C ALA A 19 3.73 18.70 -33.07
N PRO A 20 2.46 18.54 -32.67
CA PRO A 20 1.33 18.95 -33.46
C PRO A 20 1.41 20.49 -33.63
N ALA A 21 1.09 20.99 -34.82
CA ALA A 21 1.15 22.37 -35.19
C ALA A 21 0.59 23.31 -34.11
N LEU A 22 1.48 24.00 -33.42
CA LEU A 22 1.15 25.07 -32.49
C LEU A 22 0.63 26.27 -33.33
N ARG A 23 -0.64 26.58 -33.19
CA ARG A 23 -1.17 27.87 -33.64
C ARG A 23 -0.55 28.95 -32.75
N ALA A 24 0.44 29.65 -33.28
CA ALA A 24 1.01 30.82 -32.65
C ALA A 24 0.00 31.98 -32.73
N GLN A 25 -0.54 32.39 -31.60
CA GLN A 25 -1.21 33.67 -31.48
C GLN A 25 -0.13 34.70 -31.14
N GLN A 26 0.22 35.53 -32.13
CA GLN A 26 1.18 36.62 -31.97
C GLN A 26 0.60 37.68 -31.01
N THR A 27 1.06 37.72 -29.79
CA THR A 27 1.11 38.92 -28.96
C THR A 27 2.58 39.29 -28.75
N THR A 28 2.87 40.58 -28.66
CA THR A 28 4.21 41.22 -28.71
C THR A 28 5.19 40.83 -27.58
N ASP A 29 4.81 39.91 -26.72
CA ASP A 29 5.68 39.17 -25.79
C ASP A 29 5.58 37.68 -26.15
N SER A 30 6.65 37.12 -26.72
CA SER A 30 6.72 35.72 -27.14
C SER A 30 6.70 34.79 -25.91
N VAL A 31 5.53 34.53 -25.38
CA VAL A 31 5.31 33.59 -24.27
C VAL A 31 4.89 32.24 -24.84
N TYR A 32 5.74 31.24 -24.75
CA TYR A 32 5.38 29.86 -25.07
C TYR A 32 5.07 29.11 -23.80
N THR A 33 3.87 28.53 -23.71
CA THR A 33 3.49 27.63 -22.66
C THR A 33 3.71 26.21 -23.15
N VAL A 34 4.60 25.46 -22.53
CA VAL A 34 4.81 24.04 -22.82
C VAL A 34 4.22 23.25 -21.66
N GLU A 35 3.18 22.47 -21.95
CA GLU A 35 2.67 21.48 -20.99
C GLU A 35 3.57 20.24 -21.05
N VAL A 36 4.30 20.01 -19.99
CA VAL A 36 5.10 18.79 -19.82
C VAL A 36 4.35 17.87 -18.87
N LYS A 37 3.85 16.75 -19.39
CA LYS A 37 3.28 15.71 -18.54
C LYS A 37 4.40 15.02 -17.78
N ASP A 38 4.22 14.90 -16.46
CA ASP A 38 5.16 14.15 -15.62
C ASP A 38 5.21 12.68 -16.09
N ALA A 39 6.41 12.20 -16.36
CA ALA A 39 6.64 10.81 -16.78
C ALA A 39 6.46 9.80 -15.63
N ASP A 40 6.43 10.27 -14.37
CA ASP A 40 6.25 9.40 -13.21
C ASP A 40 4.79 8.95 -13.11
N LYS A 41 4.56 7.68 -13.37
CA LYS A 41 3.24 7.02 -13.30
C LYS A 41 2.63 6.96 -11.90
N TYR A 42 3.38 7.25 -10.86
CA TYR A 42 2.92 7.25 -9.47
C TYR A 42 2.59 8.65 -8.94
N ARG A 43 3.03 9.69 -9.66
CA ARG A 43 2.82 11.07 -9.24
C ARG A 43 1.50 11.60 -9.78
N VAL A 44 0.59 11.92 -8.88
CA VAL A 44 -0.71 12.50 -9.18
C VAL A 44 -0.92 13.76 -8.33
N GLU A 45 -1.68 14.71 -8.85
CA GLU A 45 -2.07 15.90 -8.10
C GLU A 45 -3.17 15.56 -7.08
N THR A 46 -3.12 16.20 -5.92
CA THR A 46 -4.13 16.02 -4.87
C THR A 46 -5.43 16.71 -5.28
N ASN A 47 -6.52 15.97 -5.31
CA ASN A 47 -7.84 16.49 -5.63
C ASN A 47 -8.52 17.16 -4.44
N ARG A 48 -9.46 18.06 -4.74
CA ARG A 48 -10.34 18.65 -3.72
C ARG A 48 -11.17 17.56 -3.04
N PHE A 49 -11.57 17.77 -1.79
CA PHE A 49 -12.36 16.80 -1.01
C PHE A 49 -13.65 16.35 -1.73
N GLY A 50 -14.29 17.20 -2.51
CA GLY A 50 -15.51 16.87 -3.28
C GLY A 50 -15.30 15.97 -4.50
N ALA A 51 -14.05 15.57 -4.83
CA ALA A 51 -13.76 14.71 -5.96
C ALA A 51 -13.68 13.21 -5.57
N ASN A 52 -13.82 12.34 -6.58
CA ASN A 52 -13.60 10.89 -6.49
C ASN A 52 -14.53 10.15 -5.51
N TRP A 53 -15.75 10.63 -5.39
CA TRP A 53 -16.83 9.92 -4.72
C TRP A 53 -17.45 8.89 -5.63
N PHE A 54 -17.91 7.79 -5.06
CA PHE A 54 -18.63 6.74 -5.78
C PHE A 54 -19.77 6.17 -4.92
N ALA A 55 -20.79 5.64 -5.57
CA ALA A 55 -21.84 4.87 -4.94
C ALA A 55 -22.15 3.64 -5.78
N GLY A 56 -22.62 2.58 -5.16
CA GLY A 56 -22.96 1.37 -5.88
C GLY A 56 -23.98 0.52 -5.17
N ILE A 57 -24.54 -0.39 -5.94
CA ILE A 57 -25.47 -1.42 -5.48
C ILE A 57 -25.05 -2.77 -6.06
N GLY A 58 -25.33 -3.82 -5.33
CA GLY A 58 -25.03 -5.18 -5.76
C GLY A 58 -26.05 -6.19 -5.25
N ALA A 59 -26.10 -7.31 -5.92
CA ALA A 59 -26.88 -8.48 -5.51
C ALA A 59 -26.04 -9.74 -5.74
N GLY A 60 -26.28 -10.75 -4.94
CA GLY A 60 -25.52 -11.99 -5.03
C GLY A 60 -26.00 -13.07 -4.09
N ALA A 61 -25.08 -13.89 -3.68
CA ALA A 61 -25.31 -15.01 -2.78
C ALA A 61 -24.48 -14.85 -1.52
N GLN A 62 -24.98 -15.43 -0.45
CA GLN A 62 -24.29 -15.48 0.83
C GLN A 62 -24.46 -16.84 1.47
N MET A 63 -23.57 -17.14 2.40
CA MET A 63 -23.60 -18.34 3.22
C MET A 63 -23.13 -18.01 4.63
N TYR A 64 -23.89 -18.48 5.59
CA TYR A 64 -23.56 -18.40 7.00
C TYR A 64 -22.86 -19.67 7.48
N PHE A 65 -21.98 -19.54 8.47
CA PHE A 65 -21.17 -20.58 9.05
C PHE A 65 -21.27 -20.50 10.57
N GLY A 66 -22.38 -20.95 11.09
CA GLY A 66 -22.61 -21.17 12.51
C GLY A 66 -22.17 -22.56 12.97
N ASP A 67 -22.41 -22.86 14.24
CA ASP A 67 -21.90 -24.04 14.92
C ASP A 67 -22.38 -25.36 14.33
N HIS A 68 -23.64 -25.45 13.99
CA HIS A 68 -24.27 -26.69 13.48
C HIS A 68 -24.43 -26.71 11.96
N ASP A 69 -24.14 -25.63 11.27
CA ASP A 69 -24.40 -25.45 9.85
C ASP A 69 -23.65 -26.42 8.95
N LYS A 70 -22.56 -27.02 9.42
CA LYS A 70 -21.83 -28.09 8.70
C LYS A 70 -22.70 -29.31 8.39
N GLN A 71 -23.77 -29.50 9.18
CA GLN A 71 -24.70 -30.62 9.03
C GLN A 71 -25.78 -30.36 7.98
N MET A 72 -25.90 -29.11 7.50
CA MET A 72 -26.76 -28.71 6.41
C MET A 72 -26.02 -28.81 5.08
N ARG A 73 -26.73 -29.29 4.04
CA ARG A 73 -26.15 -29.39 2.69
C ARG A 73 -25.72 -27.99 2.21
N PHE A 74 -24.60 -27.93 1.51
CA PHE A 74 -24.02 -26.69 1.01
C PHE A 74 -25.03 -25.83 0.23
N VAL A 75 -25.80 -26.44 -0.67
CA VAL A 75 -26.76 -25.72 -1.50
C VAL A 75 -27.95 -25.13 -0.72
N ASP A 76 -28.34 -25.76 0.39
CA ASP A 76 -29.47 -25.32 1.20
C ASP A 76 -29.12 -24.10 2.08
N ARG A 77 -27.82 -23.84 2.25
CA ARG A 77 -27.27 -22.69 3.02
C ARG A 77 -27.12 -21.43 2.17
N ILE A 78 -27.15 -21.57 0.84
CA ILE A 78 -27.00 -20.43 -0.06
C ILE A 78 -28.28 -19.61 -0.04
N THR A 79 -28.16 -18.34 0.27
CA THR A 79 -29.26 -17.37 0.31
C THR A 79 -28.91 -16.10 -0.48
N PRO A 80 -29.88 -15.35 -0.96
CA PRO A 80 -29.63 -14.07 -1.60
C PRO A 80 -28.99 -13.06 -0.65
N ASN A 81 -28.17 -12.18 -1.21
CA ASN A 81 -27.61 -11.01 -0.53
C ASN A 81 -27.78 -9.77 -1.41
N PHE A 82 -28.06 -8.64 -0.78
CA PHE A 82 -28.14 -7.34 -1.43
C PHE A 82 -27.16 -6.39 -0.71
N GLU A 83 -26.51 -5.54 -1.49
CA GLU A 83 -25.53 -4.58 -0.99
C GLU A 83 -25.81 -3.19 -1.57
N ALA A 84 -25.65 -2.16 -0.74
CA ALA A 84 -25.56 -0.78 -1.17
C ALA A 84 -24.41 -0.10 -0.45
N TYR A 85 -23.67 0.74 -1.16
CA TYR A 85 -22.51 1.40 -0.58
C TYR A 85 -22.25 2.76 -1.19
N PHE A 86 -21.52 3.57 -0.44
CA PHE A 86 -21.05 4.88 -0.82
C PHE A 86 -19.60 5.04 -0.35
N GLY A 87 -18.74 5.62 -1.15
CA GLY A 87 -17.32 5.71 -0.81
C GLY A 87 -16.59 6.83 -1.51
N LYS A 88 -15.33 6.96 -1.15
CA LYS A 88 -14.43 7.96 -1.69
C LYS A 88 -13.02 7.40 -1.86
N TRP A 89 -12.42 7.72 -2.99
CA TRP A 89 -10.99 7.53 -3.21
C TRP A 89 -10.23 8.80 -2.79
N PHE A 90 -9.30 8.66 -1.84
CA PHE A 90 -8.41 9.75 -1.40
C PHE A 90 -7.17 9.84 -2.28
N THR A 91 -6.68 8.69 -2.72
CA THR A 91 -5.60 8.55 -3.70
C THR A 91 -6.00 7.50 -4.74
N PRO A 92 -5.29 7.33 -5.85
CA PRO A 92 -5.55 6.24 -6.77
C PRO A 92 -5.50 4.84 -6.13
N GLY A 93 -4.72 4.71 -5.05
CA GLY A 93 -4.49 3.44 -4.36
C GLY A 93 -5.31 3.23 -3.09
N ILE A 94 -5.82 4.29 -2.44
CA ILE A 94 -6.45 4.19 -1.12
C ILE A 94 -7.82 4.88 -1.13
N GLY A 95 -8.83 4.16 -0.67
CA GLY A 95 -10.19 4.67 -0.53
C GLY A 95 -10.87 4.17 0.74
N ILE A 96 -12.03 4.73 1.03
CA ILE A 96 -12.92 4.29 2.09
C ILE A 96 -14.30 4.05 1.50
N ARG A 97 -14.97 3.00 1.97
CA ARG A 97 -16.34 2.65 1.61
C ARG A 97 -17.16 2.47 2.89
N LEU A 98 -18.33 3.09 2.92
CA LEU A 98 -19.39 2.82 3.88
C LEU A 98 -20.48 2.06 3.14
N GLY A 99 -20.95 0.97 3.70
CA GLY A 99 -21.95 0.16 3.04
C GLY A 99 -22.85 -0.55 4.02
N ALA A 100 -23.91 -1.10 3.47
CA ALA A 100 -24.78 -2.02 4.16
C ALA A 100 -25.11 -3.18 3.21
N ASN A 101 -25.02 -4.40 3.73
CA ASN A 101 -25.45 -5.59 3.03
C ASN A 101 -26.25 -6.51 3.95
N GLY A 102 -26.97 -7.42 3.38
CA GLY A 102 -27.77 -8.38 4.13
C GLY A 102 -28.93 -8.92 3.32
N TYR A 103 -29.77 -9.57 3.97
CA TYR A 103 -31.10 -10.08 3.67
C TYR A 103 -31.41 -11.23 4.62
N LYS A 104 -31.48 -12.46 4.15
CA LYS A 104 -31.88 -13.63 4.88
C LYS A 104 -30.74 -14.65 4.88
N ILE A 105 -30.38 -15.17 6.03
CA ILE A 105 -29.49 -16.31 6.18
C ILE A 105 -30.24 -17.52 6.72
N LYS A 106 -29.75 -18.71 6.36
CA LYS A 106 -30.28 -19.99 6.75
C LYS A 106 -29.19 -20.84 7.38
N GLY A 107 -29.59 -21.57 8.39
CA GLY A 107 -28.76 -22.52 9.07
C GLY A 107 -29.59 -23.65 9.68
N VAL A 108 -28.96 -24.41 10.54
CA VAL A 108 -29.63 -25.42 11.37
C VAL A 108 -29.14 -25.29 12.79
N SER A 109 -30.05 -25.45 13.75
CA SER A 109 -29.74 -25.56 15.15
C SER A 109 -30.13 -26.93 15.65
N GLY A 110 -29.31 -27.50 16.51
CA GLY A 110 -29.54 -28.83 17.04
C GLY A 110 -29.24 -28.90 18.54
N TRP A 111 -29.97 -29.75 19.18
CA TRP A 111 -29.69 -30.05 20.58
C TRP A 111 -28.61 -31.14 20.65
N THR A 112 -27.43 -30.81 21.11
CA THR A 112 -26.33 -31.76 21.31
C THR A 112 -26.34 -32.42 22.72
N GLY A 113 -27.28 -32.05 23.55
CA GLY A 113 -27.44 -32.59 24.91
C GLY A 113 -28.07 -33.95 24.89
N HIS A 114 -27.32 -34.93 25.25
CA HIS A 114 -27.62 -36.30 25.66
C HIS A 114 -29.08 -36.65 25.90
N ASN A 115 -29.55 -37.71 25.18
CA ASN A 115 -30.72 -38.53 25.51
C ASN A 115 -31.85 -37.79 26.27
N LEU A 116 -32.81 -37.27 25.51
CA LEU A 116 -34.12 -36.82 26.02
C LEU A 116 -34.78 -37.81 27.01
N ALA A 117 -34.42 -39.11 26.93
CA ALA A 117 -34.94 -40.15 27.82
C ALA A 117 -34.33 -40.08 29.22
N VAL A 118 -33.18 -39.48 29.44
CA VAL A 118 -32.45 -39.49 30.72
C VAL A 118 -32.64 -38.22 31.54
N ALA A 119 -33.09 -37.12 30.93
CA ALA A 119 -33.27 -35.83 31.62
C ALA A 119 -34.50 -35.06 31.15
N PRO A 120 -35.72 -35.52 31.48
CA PRO A 120 -36.97 -34.85 31.09
C PRO A 120 -37.12 -33.44 31.69
N ASN A 121 -36.30 -33.07 32.67
CA ASN A 121 -36.32 -31.76 33.34
C ASN A 121 -35.28 -30.76 32.84
N LEU A 122 -34.47 -31.13 31.87
CA LEU A 122 -33.52 -30.22 31.21
C LEU A 122 -34.21 -29.45 30.10
N ASN A 123 -35.20 -28.62 30.46
CA ASN A 123 -35.93 -27.71 29.59
C ASN A 123 -35.11 -26.50 29.11
N ARG A 124 -33.79 -26.62 29.07
CA ARG A 124 -32.87 -25.57 28.61
C ARG A 124 -31.88 -26.19 27.65
N GLY A 125 -32.40 -26.73 26.53
CA GLY A 125 -31.57 -27.01 25.38
C GLY A 125 -31.10 -25.68 24.77
N ASN A 126 -29.88 -25.60 24.31
CA ASN A 126 -29.39 -24.51 23.51
C ASN A 126 -29.97 -24.66 22.11
N TYR A 127 -31.04 -23.97 21.89
CA TYR A 127 -31.62 -23.84 20.56
C TYR A 127 -31.19 -22.49 19.99
N GLY A 128 -30.81 -22.47 18.71
CA GLY A 128 -30.60 -21.24 18.02
C GLY A 128 -31.78 -20.31 18.13
N GLY A 129 -31.51 -19.02 18.18
CA GLY A 129 -32.53 -18.02 18.44
C GLY A 129 -33.63 -17.95 17.41
N PHE A 130 -33.39 -18.37 16.16
CA PHE A 130 -34.22 -18.09 14.99
C PHE A 130 -34.81 -19.35 14.35
N ILE A 131 -35.23 -20.31 15.17
CA ILE A 131 -35.83 -21.58 14.70
C ILE A 131 -37.16 -21.27 13.98
N THR A 132 -37.32 -21.82 12.78
CA THR A 132 -38.53 -21.72 11.97
C THR A 132 -39.65 -22.57 12.58
N ASP A 133 -40.88 -22.03 12.61
CA ASP A 133 -42.07 -22.70 13.16
C ASP A 133 -41.90 -23.16 14.63
N TRP A 134 -41.20 -22.34 15.43
CA TRP A 134 -40.94 -22.67 16.85
C TRP A 134 -42.20 -22.79 17.69
N ASN A 135 -42.35 -23.92 18.34
CA ASN A 135 -43.40 -24.15 19.33
C ASN A 135 -42.81 -24.17 20.76
N PRO A 136 -43.04 -23.13 21.55
CA PRO A 136 -42.46 -23.02 22.90
C PRO A 136 -42.98 -24.07 23.90
N ALA A 137 -44.17 -24.66 23.65
CA ALA A 137 -44.74 -25.64 24.56
C ALA A 137 -44.07 -27.02 24.38
N THR A 138 -43.69 -27.37 23.17
CA THR A 138 -43.08 -28.66 22.84
C THR A 138 -41.56 -28.54 22.63
N HIS A 139 -41.00 -27.32 22.58
CA HIS A 139 -39.61 -27.03 22.25
C HIS A 139 -39.19 -27.67 20.92
N THR A 140 -40.06 -27.57 19.94
CA THR A 140 -39.83 -28.10 18.58
C THR A 140 -39.99 -27.02 17.52
N GLY A 141 -39.36 -27.21 16.40
CA GLY A 141 -39.47 -26.35 15.22
C GLY A 141 -39.53 -27.17 13.93
N LYS A 142 -39.37 -26.51 12.80
CA LYS A 142 -39.32 -27.18 11.49
C LYS A 142 -38.04 -28.02 11.39
N VAL A 143 -38.23 -29.35 11.27
CA VAL A 143 -37.10 -30.30 11.21
C VAL A 143 -36.45 -30.21 9.79
N TYR A 144 -35.13 -30.12 9.77
CA TYR A 144 -34.35 -30.21 8.57
C TYR A 144 -34.26 -31.67 8.09
N GLN A 145 -34.83 -31.97 6.94
CA GLN A 145 -35.07 -33.33 6.46
C GLN A 145 -33.84 -34.06 5.90
N HIS A 146 -32.75 -33.32 5.59
CA HIS A 146 -31.57 -33.89 4.95
C HIS A 146 -30.40 -34.09 5.92
N ALA A 147 -30.65 -33.97 7.23
CA ALA A 147 -29.63 -34.21 8.25
C ALA A 147 -29.32 -35.72 8.33
N ASN A 148 -28.03 -36.05 8.34
CA ASN A 148 -27.56 -37.41 8.57
C ASN A 148 -26.96 -37.54 9.99
N VAL A 149 -27.76 -37.21 10.98
CA VAL A 149 -27.39 -37.25 12.41
C VAL A 149 -28.45 -37.97 13.20
N GLY A 150 -28.09 -38.54 14.32
CA GLY A 150 -29.00 -39.33 15.17
C GLY A 150 -29.97 -38.53 16.04
N TYR A 151 -30.11 -37.21 15.79
CA TYR A 151 -30.99 -36.29 16.51
C TYR A 151 -31.62 -35.27 15.53
N PRO A 152 -32.78 -34.70 15.90
CA PRO A 152 -33.41 -33.72 15.02
C PRO A 152 -32.62 -32.42 14.98
N LEU A 153 -32.38 -31.90 13.79
CA LEU A 153 -31.90 -30.55 13.53
C LEU A 153 -33.09 -29.70 13.07
N TYR A 154 -33.21 -28.51 13.65
CA TYR A 154 -34.26 -27.56 13.29
C TYR A 154 -33.72 -26.51 12.33
N GLU A 155 -34.49 -26.19 11.30
CA GLU A 155 -34.13 -25.12 10.38
C GLU A 155 -34.16 -23.78 11.11
N THR A 156 -33.09 -22.98 10.91
CA THR A 156 -33.02 -21.59 11.36
C THR A 156 -33.06 -20.65 10.16
N GLU A 157 -33.78 -19.57 10.32
CA GLU A 157 -33.87 -18.51 9.30
C GLU A 157 -33.94 -17.17 10.00
N GLN A 158 -33.06 -16.24 9.64
CA GLN A 158 -33.05 -14.89 10.19
C GLN A 158 -32.77 -13.85 9.12
N GLN A 159 -33.47 -12.74 9.22
CA GLN A 159 -33.21 -11.56 8.41
C GLN A 159 -32.27 -10.63 9.17
N TYR A 160 -31.27 -10.09 8.48
CA TYR A 160 -30.30 -9.21 9.08
C TYR A 160 -29.86 -8.11 8.14
N ILE A 161 -29.29 -7.07 8.71
CA ILE A 161 -28.53 -6.04 8.04
C ILE A 161 -27.15 -5.92 8.68
N HIS A 162 -26.13 -5.80 7.84
CA HIS A 162 -24.75 -5.59 8.23
C HIS A 162 -24.27 -4.26 7.68
N ALA A 163 -24.10 -3.27 8.54
CA ALA A 163 -23.49 -1.98 8.21
C ALA A 163 -21.98 -2.07 8.41
N HIS A 164 -21.20 -1.58 7.47
CA HIS A 164 -19.75 -1.72 7.51
C HIS A 164 -19.01 -0.49 6.97
N ALA A 165 -17.79 -0.30 7.45
CA ALA A 165 -16.83 0.68 6.96
C ALA A 165 -15.54 -0.05 6.54
N ASP A 166 -15.16 0.09 5.28
CA ASP A 166 -14.02 -0.62 4.69
C ASP A 166 -12.94 0.36 4.23
N VAL A 167 -11.69 -0.01 4.45
CA VAL A 167 -10.53 0.63 3.82
C VAL A 167 -10.15 -0.18 2.58
N LEU A 168 -10.14 0.48 1.44
CA LEU A 168 -9.90 -0.11 0.12
C LEU A 168 -8.47 0.14 -0.32
N PHE A 169 -7.79 -0.91 -0.84
CA PHE A 169 -6.44 -0.84 -1.36
C PHE A 169 -6.43 -1.24 -2.83
N ASN A 170 -6.36 -0.28 -3.75
CA ASN A 170 -6.29 -0.59 -5.18
C ASN A 170 -4.87 -1.04 -5.57
N LEU A 171 -4.58 -2.32 -5.38
CA LEU A 171 -3.26 -2.90 -5.65
C LEU A 171 -2.83 -2.68 -7.10
N THR A 172 -3.76 -2.76 -8.04
CA THR A 172 -3.45 -2.58 -9.45
C THR A 172 -2.92 -1.17 -9.74
N GLN A 173 -3.51 -0.13 -9.12
CA GLN A 173 -3.01 1.24 -9.25
C GLN A 173 -1.72 1.47 -8.46
N MET A 174 -1.57 0.83 -7.30
CA MET A 174 -0.37 0.96 -6.45
C MET A 174 0.86 0.33 -7.10
N VAL A 175 0.71 -0.83 -7.75
CA VAL A 175 1.82 -1.57 -8.36
C VAL A 175 2.12 -1.11 -9.79
N CYS A 176 1.06 -0.94 -10.60
CA CYS A 176 1.22 -0.61 -12.02
C CYS A 176 1.22 0.91 -12.30
N GLY A 177 1.03 1.75 -11.27
CA GLY A 177 0.86 3.18 -11.40
C GLY A 177 -0.53 3.61 -11.84
N TYR A 178 -0.84 4.91 -11.70
CA TYR A 178 -2.14 5.44 -12.04
C TYR A 178 -2.39 5.42 -13.55
N ASN A 179 -3.53 4.84 -13.93
CA ASN A 179 -4.07 4.91 -15.29
C ASN A 179 -5.60 5.02 -15.20
N GLU A 180 -6.15 6.15 -15.68
CA GLU A 180 -7.58 6.41 -15.64
C GLU A 180 -8.39 5.44 -16.50
N ASP A 181 -7.85 4.98 -17.62
CA ASP A 181 -8.55 4.12 -18.59
C ASP A 181 -8.31 2.63 -18.34
N ARG A 182 -7.79 2.27 -17.16
CA ARG A 182 -7.55 0.88 -16.81
C ARG A 182 -8.85 0.10 -16.68
N PHE A 183 -8.98 -0.95 -17.47
CA PHE A 183 -10.18 -1.80 -17.50
C PHE A 183 -10.39 -2.58 -16.18
N TYR A 184 -9.34 -3.20 -15.64
CA TYR A 184 -9.43 -4.06 -14.46
C TYR A 184 -8.66 -3.50 -13.28
N SER A 185 -9.24 -3.59 -12.08
CA SER A 185 -8.58 -3.26 -10.82
C SER A 185 -8.89 -4.30 -9.75
N LEU A 186 -7.84 -4.83 -9.14
CA LEU A 186 -7.90 -5.69 -7.96
C LEU A 186 -7.79 -4.83 -6.70
N ILE A 187 -8.80 -4.91 -5.84
CA ILE A 187 -8.95 -4.03 -4.69
C ILE A 187 -9.26 -4.89 -3.45
N PRO A 188 -8.25 -5.44 -2.76
CA PRO A 188 -8.47 -5.99 -1.43
C PRO A 188 -8.89 -4.89 -0.46
N TYR A 189 -9.64 -5.29 0.55
CA TYR A 189 -10.08 -4.39 1.61
C TYR A 189 -10.21 -5.11 2.94
N ALA A 190 -10.20 -4.31 4.01
CA ALA A 190 -10.53 -4.74 5.35
C ALA A 190 -11.46 -3.71 5.99
N GLY A 191 -12.37 -4.16 6.82
CA GLY A 191 -13.36 -3.30 7.43
C GLY A 191 -13.85 -3.79 8.79
N LEU A 192 -14.49 -2.87 9.48
CA LEU A 192 -15.24 -3.14 10.69
C LEU A 192 -16.71 -2.80 10.42
N GLY A 193 -17.60 -3.48 11.16
CA GLY A 193 -19.01 -3.28 10.96
C GLY A 193 -19.85 -3.67 12.17
N PHE A 194 -21.14 -3.64 11.95
CA PHE A 194 -22.14 -3.99 12.92
C PHE A 194 -23.26 -4.74 12.22
N ALA A 195 -23.55 -5.95 12.67
CA ALA A 195 -24.64 -6.77 12.18
C ALA A 195 -25.78 -6.80 13.20
N THR A 196 -27.00 -6.61 12.71
CA THR A 196 -28.21 -6.70 13.56
C THR A 196 -29.29 -7.48 12.84
N THR A 197 -30.03 -8.27 13.59
CA THR A 197 -31.21 -8.98 13.06
C THR A 197 -32.41 -8.04 13.00
N LEU A 198 -33.18 -8.12 11.91
CA LEU A 198 -34.37 -7.28 11.70
C LEU A 198 -35.58 -7.82 12.47
N GLU A 199 -35.61 -9.10 12.71
CA GLU A 199 -36.64 -9.78 13.48
C GLU A 199 -36.10 -10.26 14.85
N ARG A 200 -37.03 -10.52 15.74
CA ARG A 200 -36.71 -11.08 17.05
C ARG A 200 -36.58 -12.59 16.94
N ALA A 201 -35.63 -13.13 17.65
CA ALA A 201 -35.46 -14.58 17.76
C ALA A 201 -36.74 -15.24 18.33
N SER A 202 -37.16 -16.30 17.69
CA SER A 202 -38.38 -17.05 18.05
C SER A 202 -38.30 -17.73 19.44
N THR A 203 -37.07 -18.06 19.86
CA THR A 203 -36.82 -18.74 21.15
C THR A 203 -36.59 -17.78 22.30
N THR A 204 -35.88 -16.66 22.06
CA THR A 204 -35.47 -15.71 23.11
C THR A 204 -36.24 -14.40 23.11
N GLY A 205 -36.93 -14.06 22.01
CA GLY A 205 -37.64 -12.82 21.84
C GLY A 205 -36.75 -11.58 21.70
N ARG A 206 -35.43 -11.75 21.45
CA ARG A 206 -34.43 -10.69 21.39
C ARG A 206 -33.91 -10.49 19.95
N HIS A 207 -33.42 -9.30 19.65
CA HIS A 207 -32.60 -9.07 18.48
C HIS A 207 -31.15 -9.45 18.77
N SER A 208 -30.45 -9.88 17.76
CA SER A 208 -29.01 -10.07 17.83
C SER A 208 -28.30 -8.82 17.31
N ASN A 209 -27.23 -8.42 18.01
CA ASN A 209 -26.47 -7.21 17.70
C ASN A 209 -24.99 -7.49 17.91
N GLU A 210 -24.22 -7.59 16.84
CA GLU A 210 -22.83 -8.01 16.90
C GLU A 210 -21.91 -7.07 16.14
N VAL A 211 -20.73 -6.82 16.72
CA VAL A 211 -19.63 -6.16 16.02
C VAL A 211 -18.98 -7.15 15.07
N THR A 212 -18.64 -6.71 13.89
CA THR A 212 -18.06 -7.55 12.85
C THR A 212 -16.72 -7.03 12.38
N ALA A 213 -15.86 -7.96 11.97
CA ALA A 213 -14.65 -7.64 11.21
C ALA A 213 -14.72 -8.34 9.86
N SER A 214 -14.40 -7.64 8.79
CA SER A 214 -14.50 -8.19 7.44
C SER A 214 -13.23 -7.96 6.64
N VAL A 215 -12.96 -8.89 5.75
CA VAL A 215 -11.95 -8.78 4.71
C VAL A 215 -12.56 -9.23 3.39
N GLY A 216 -12.07 -8.66 2.29
CA GLY A 216 -12.59 -9.08 1.00
C GLY A 216 -11.75 -8.59 -0.17
N ILE A 217 -12.21 -8.97 -1.35
CA ILE A 217 -11.58 -8.63 -2.62
C ILE A 217 -12.66 -8.11 -3.55
N LEU A 218 -12.55 -6.84 -3.91
CA LEU A 218 -13.38 -6.19 -4.90
C LEU A 218 -12.65 -6.21 -6.25
N ASN A 219 -13.19 -6.95 -7.20
CA ASN A 219 -12.74 -6.96 -8.60
C ASN A 219 -13.58 -5.95 -9.37
N ARG A 220 -12.96 -4.85 -9.80
CA ARG A 220 -13.62 -3.77 -10.50
C ARG A 220 -13.29 -3.80 -11.98
N PHE A 221 -14.32 -3.82 -12.82
CA PHE A 221 -14.25 -3.77 -14.28
C PHE A 221 -14.83 -2.45 -14.77
N ARG A 222 -14.02 -1.61 -15.37
CA ARG A 222 -14.41 -0.30 -15.85
C ARG A 222 -15.14 -0.39 -17.19
N ILE A 223 -16.39 0.07 -17.24
CA ILE A 223 -17.14 0.22 -18.49
C ILE A 223 -16.79 1.53 -19.15
N ASN A 224 -16.80 2.60 -18.35
CA ASN A 224 -16.43 3.95 -18.78
C ASN A 224 -16.01 4.78 -17.55
N ARG A 225 -15.73 6.07 -17.73
CA ARG A 225 -15.33 6.93 -16.61
C ARG A 225 -16.37 7.06 -15.49
N ALA A 226 -17.65 6.82 -15.78
CA ALA A 226 -18.73 6.96 -14.84
C ALA A 226 -19.15 5.64 -14.18
N TRP A 227 -19.08 4.52 -14.91
CA TRP A 227 -19.68 3.27 -14.50
C TRP A 227 -18.64 2.14 -14.46
N ASP A 228 -18.68 1.41 -13.36
CA ASP A 228 -17.90 0.18 -13.17
C ASP A 228 -18.85 -0.99 -12.84
N ILE A 229 -18.51 -2.19 -13.31
CA ILE A 229 -19.08 -3.46 -12.82
C ILE A 229 -18.13 -3.96 -11.73
N ASN A 230 -18.71 -4.50 -10.66
CA ASN A 230 -17.98 -4.99 -9.50
C ASN A 230 -18.34 -6.44 -9.22
N LEU A 231 -17.33 -7.26 -8.95
CA LEU A 231 -17.47 -8.57 -8.33
C LEU A 231 -16.80 -8.51 -6.97
N ASP A 232 -17.58 -8.53 -5.90
CA ASP A 232 -17.12 -8.43 -4.52
C ASP A 232 -17.25 -9.80 -3.82
N ILE A 233 -16.18 -10.26 -3.20
CA ILE A 233 -16.14 -11.44 -2.35
C ILE A 233 -15.70 -11.00 -0.98
N ARG A 234 -16.59 -11.15 0.02
CA ARG A 234 -16.38 -10.72 1.40
C ARG A 234 -16.46 -11.92 2.33
N GLY A 235 -15.53 -12.02 3.25
CA GLY A 235 -15.63 -12.81 4.47
C GLY A 235 -15.79 -11.88 5.67
N ALA A 236 -16.81 -12.07 6.47
CA ALA A 236 -17.02 -11.34 7.70
C ALA A 236 -17.02 -12.32 8.87
N TYR A 237 -16.32 -11.94 9.92
CA TYR A 237 -16.39 -12.56 11.23
C TYR A 237 -17.46 -11.85 12.05
N VAL A 238 -18.34 -12.63 12.66
CA VAL A 238 -19.46 -12.16 13.49
C VAL A 238 -19.31 -12.81 14.87
N GLY A 239 -19.77 -12.16 15.91
CA GLY A 239 -19.75 -12.72 17.26
C GLY A 239 -20.61 -13.99 17.38
N ASP A 240 -20.24 -14.86 18.29
CA ASP A 240 -20.81 -16.18 18.55
C ASP A 240 -22.31 -16.16 18.95
N HIS A 241 -22.81 -14.99 19.33
CA HIS A 241 -24.22 -14.80 19.72
C HIS A 241 -25.11 -14.29 18.57
N PHE A 242 -24.61 -14.30 17.34
CA PHE A 242 -25.38 -13.74 16.23
C PHE A 242 -26.61 -14.57 15.87
N ASP A 243 -26.52 -15.89 15.93
CA ASP A 243 -27.65 -16.79 15.77
C ASP A 243 -28.41 -17.07 17.09
N GLN A 244 -27.89 -16.53 18.20
CA GLN A 244 -28.39 -16.75 19.57
C GLN A 244 -28.41 -18.22 19.97
N GLU A 245 -27.54 -19.04 19.43
CA GLU A 245 -27.29 -20.38 19.92
C GLU A 245 -26.41 -20.25 21.18
N ASP A 246 -27.05 -20.28 22.38
CA ASP A 246 -26.36 -20.03 23.64
C ASP A 246 -25.60 -21.29 24.12
N VAL A 247 -24.36 -21.08 24.47
CA VAL A 247 -23.34 -22.10 24.73
C VAL A 247 -23.38 -22.65 26.16
N SER A 248 -24.12 -22.03 27.05
CA SER A 248 -24.06 -22.37 28.46
C SER A 248 -25.18 -23.32 28.90
N SER A 249 -25.07 -24.60 28.60
CA SER A 249 -25.81 -25.62 29.36
C SER A 249 -24.96 -26.14 30.52
N THR A 250 -25.36 -25.88 31.72
CA THR A 250 -24.85 -26.55 32.91
C THR A 250 -25.54 -27.90 33.07
N LEU A 251 -24.95 -28.96 32.56
CA LEU A 251 -25.34 -30.34 32.90
C LEU A 251 -24.59 -30.74 34.18
N SER A 252 -25.31 -31.03 35.22
CA SER A 252 -24.76 -31.60 36.49
C SER A 252 -23.62 -30.78 37.11
N GLY A 253 -23.68 -29.45 37.04
CA GLY A 253 -22.65 -28.60 37.64
C GLY A 253 -21.35 -28.47 36.82
N GLN A 254 -21.27 -29.10 35.65
CA GLN A 254 -20.19 -28.89 34.69
C GLN A 254 -20.71 -28.08 33.50
N ALA A 255 -20.05 -27.01 33.19
CA ALA A 255 -20.30 -26.26 31.97
C ALA A 255 -19.88 -27.12 30.77
N VAL A 256 -20.84 -27.64 30.02
CA VAL A 256 -20.59 -28.29 28.73
C VAL A 256 -20.59 -27.19 27.68
N ASN A 257 -19.43 -26.81 27.29
CA ASN A 257 -19.22 -25.81 26.24
C ASN A 257 -19.37 -26.52 24.88
N THR A 258 -20.54 -26.44 24.27
CA THR A 258 -20.85 -27.12 23.02
C THR A 258 -20.73 -26.23 21.78
N ALA A 259 -20.60 -24.92 21.98
CA ALA A 259 -20.42 -24.00 20.85
C ALA A 259 -18.93 -23.70 20.59
N GLY A 260 -18.65 -23.35 19.35
CA GLY A 260 -17.32 -22.96 18.91
C GLY A 260 -16.85 -21.67 19.62
N ARG A 261 -15.68 -21.70 20.20
CA ARG A 261 -15.09 -20.57 20.93
C ARG A 261 -14.67 -19.37 20.08
N TRP A 262 -14.93 -19.39 18.78
CA TRP A 262 -14.23 -18.52 17.83
C TRP A 262 -15.14 -17.60 17.03
N GLY A 263 -16.44 -17.51 17.36
CA GLY A 263 -17.41 -16.75 16.59
C GLY A 263 -17.71 -17.36 15.22
N GLU A 264 -18.57 -16.72 14.49
CA GLU A 264 -19.20 -17.25 13.30
C GLU A 264 -18.73 -16.53 12.05
N GLY A 265 -18.93 -17.17 10.91
CA GLY A 265 -18.50 -16.67 9.61
C GLY A 265 -19.66 -16.36 8.69
N LEU A 266 -19.56 -15.23 7.98
CA LEU A 266 -20.46 -14.89 6.89
C LEU A 266 -19.64 -14.67 5.63
N VAL A 267 -19.90 -15.43 4.58
CA VAL A 267 -19.28 -15.26 3.27
C VAL A 267 -20.31 -14.76 2.28
N THR A 268 -19.99 -13.68 1.57
CA THR A 268 -20.85 -13.11 0.53
C THR A 268 -20.09 -13.01 -0.78
N ALA A 269 -20.79 -13.25 -1.89
CA ALA A 269 -20.30 -13.01 -3.23
C ALA A 269 -21.36 -12.22 -4.00
N THR A 270 -21.04 -10.99 -4.37
CA THR A 270 -21.98 -10.05 -5.02
C THR A 270 -21.45 -9.56 -6.36
N VAL A 271 -22.35 -9.42 -7.31
CA VAL A 271 -22.13 -8.69 -8.56
C VAL A 271 -22.93 -7.38 -8.48
N GLY A 272 -22.32 -6.30 -8.83
CA GLY A 272 -22.92 -4.99 -8.70
C GLY A 272 -22.45 -3.99 -9.74
N VAL A 273 -23.04 -2.83 -9.68
CA VAL A 273 -22.63 -1.67 -10.47
C VAL A 273 -22.32 -0.50 -9.54
N SER A 274 -21.33 0.29 -9.90
CA SER A 274 -21.03 1.52 -9.20
C SER A 274 -20.94 2.70 -10.16
N TYR A 275 -21.37 3.84 -9.67
CA TYR A 275 -21.30 5.12 -10.33
C TYR A 275 -20.26 6.01 -9.66
N ASN A 276 -19.32 6.48 -10.46
CA ASN A 276 -18.32 7.45 -10.04
C ASN A 276 -18.87 8.87 -10.33
N PHE A 277 -19.05 9.69 -9.31
CA PHE A 277 -19.60 11.03 -9.44
C PHE A 277 -18.66 11.96 -10.25
N PRO A 278 -19.17 13.06 -10.84
CA PRO A 278 -18.36 14.07 -11.51
C PRO A 278 -17.20 14.59 -10.64
N LYS A 279 -16.12 15.08 -11.28
CA LYS A 279 -14.81 15.37 -10.70
C LYS A 279 -14.07 14.10 -10.25
N ARG A 280 -14.02 13.15 -11.14
CA ARG A 280 -13.34 11.85 -10.99
C ARG A 280 -11.98 11.87 -11.67
N GLY A 281 -11.11 10.97 -11.20
CA GLY A 281 -9.74 10.83 -11.71
C GLY A 281 -8.76 11.78 -11.04
N TRP A 282 -7.50 11.69 -11.43
CA TRP A 282 -6.40 12.52 -10.94
C TRP A 282 -5.60 13.06 -12.10
N ASP A 283 -5.27 14.33 -12.05
CA ASP A 283 -4.41 14.96 -13.05
C ASP A 283 -2.95 14.55 -12.84
N ARG A 284 -2.27 14.26 -13.95
CA ARG A 284 -0.85 13.85 -13.97
C ARG A 284 0.02 14.89 -14.67
N SER A 285 -0.53 16.03 -15.02
CA SER A 285 0.19 17.05 -15.77
C SER A 285 0.76 18.10 -14.82
N THR A 286 2.06 18.33 -14.95
CA THR A 286 2.68 19.51 -14.39
C THR A 286 2.72 20.55 -15.51
N ILE A 287 1.99 21.65 -15.36
CA ILE A 287 2.05 22.76 -16.32
C ILE A 287 3.30 23.57 -15.97
N THR A 288 4.34 23.46 -16.76
CA THR A 288 5.49 24.34 -16.67
C THR A 288 5.36 25.46 -17.71
N THR A 289 5.05 26.66 -17.26
CA THR A 289 5.03 27.84 -18.12
C THR A 289 6.47 28.32 -18.30
N ILE A 290 7.05 28.08 -19.46
CA ILE A 290 8.36 28.62 -19.82
C ILE A 290 8.10 29.90 -20.62
N ARG A 291 8.41 31.07 -20.03
CA ARG A 291 8.41 32.34 -20.74
C ARG A 291 9.76 32.48 -21.44
N VAL A 292 9.77 32.27 -22.72
CA VAL A 292 10.98 32.41 -23.53
C VAL A 292 10.87 33.72 -24.32
N ASN A 293 11.70 34.69 -23.97
CA ASN A 293 11.91 35.88 -24.81
C ASN A 293 12.78 35.47 -26.02
N GLU A 294 12.48 35.97 -27.21
CA GLU A 294 13.20 35.65 -28.45
C GLU A 294 14.71 35.93 -28.35
N ASN A 295 15.09 36.94 -27.59
CA ASN A 295 16.48 37.24 -27.26
C ASN A 295 17.13 36.13 -26.41
N VAL A 296 16.39 35.55 -25.45
CA VAL A 296 16.86 34.43 -24.63
C VAL A 296 16.96 33.15 -25.48
N LEU A 297 16.03 32.96 -26.42
CA LEU A 297 16.07 31.83 -27.32
C LEU A 297 17.30 31.88 -28.25
N ASN A 298 17.62 33.05 -28.76
CA ASN A 298 18.81 33.27 -29.60
C ASN A 298 20.11 33.16 -28.78
N ASP A 299 20.13 33.66 -27.55
CA ASP A 299 21.27 33.47 -26.62
C ASP A 299 21.47 31.98 -26.31
N LEU A 300 20.39 31.25 -26.01
CA LEU A 300 20.45 29.80 -25.79
C LEU A 300 20.90 29.01 -27.00
N ARG A 301 20.45 29.40 -28.21
CA ARG A 301 20.93 28.80 -29.47
C ARG A 301 22.42 29.08 -29.70
N GLY A 302 22.86 30.30 -29.41
CA GLY A 302 24.28 30.66 -29.45
C GLY A 302 25.11 29.79 -28.48
N ARG A 303 24.66 29.71 -27.23
CA ARG A 303 25.30 28.85 -26.21
C ARG A 303 25.28 27.37 -26.58
N LEU A 304 24.20 26.88 -27.21
CA LEU A 304 24.12 25.50 -27.70
C LEU A 304 25.19 25.25 -28.76
N SER A 305 25.33 26.16 -29.73
CA SER A 305 26.36 26.09 -30.78
C SER A 305 27.78 26.12 -30.17
N ASP A 306 28.00 27.02 -29.21
CA ASP A 306 29.29 27.12 -28.50
C ASP A 306 29.60 25.83 -27.71
N LEU A 307 28.60 25.26 -27.00
CA LEU A 307 28.76 24.00 -26.27
C LEU A 307 28.96 22.81 -27.20
N GLU A 308 28.31 22.78 -28.37
CA GLU A 308 28.57 21.77 -29.40
C GLU A 308 29.99 21.87 -29.93
N GLY A 309 30.50 23.08 -30.15
CA GLY A 309 31.89 23.34 -30.50
C GLY A 309 32.87 22.86 -29.42
N GLN A 310 32.63 23.26 -28.18
CA GLN A 310 33.44 22.79 -27.04
C GLN A 310 33.39 21.26 -26.85
N ASN A 311 32.22 20.64 -27.07
CA ASN A 311 32.07 19.19 -26.95
C ASN A 311 32.86 18.47 -28.06
N SER A 312 32.89 19.04 -29.26
CA SER A 312 33.71 18.50 -30.36
C SER A 312 35.20 18.63 -30.09
N ASP A 313 35.62 19.76 -29.53
CA ASP A 313 37.01 19.98 -29.12
C ASP A 313 37.45 19.10 -27.96
N LEU A 314 36.58 18.95 -26.95
CA LEU A 314 36.82 18.03 -25.82
C LEU A 314 36.89 16.57 -26.26
N ARG A 315 36.07 16.17 -27.22
CA ARG A 315 36.15 14.82 -27.82
C ARG A 315 37.46 14.60 -28.54
N ARG A 316 37.92 15.58 -29.30
CA ARG A 316 39.24 15.53 -29.98
C ARG A 316 40.37 15.45 -28.94
N GLN A 317 40.35 16.29 -27.90
CA GLN A 317 41.31 16.26 -26.80
C GLN A 317 41.29 14.93 -26.02
N LEU A 318 40.10 14.35 -25.82
CA LEU A 318 39.95 13.03 -25.19
C LEU A 318 40.54 11.95 -26.08
N GLU A 319 40.33 11.99 -27.37
CA GLU A 319 40.90 11.04 -28.34
C GLU A 319 42.42 11.17 -28.42
N GLU A 320 42.93 12.40 -28.41
CA GLU A 320 44.37 12.68 -28.33
C GLU A 320 44.99 12.22 -26.99
N ALA A 321 44.23 12.37 -25.89
CA ALA A 321 44.66 11.91 -24.53
C ALA A 321 44.60 10.39 -24.42
N LEU A 322 43.63 9.71 -25.01
CA LEU A 322 43.53 8.26 -25.07
C LEU A 322 44.63 7.62 -25.93
N ASN A 323 45.10 8.34 -26.97
CA ASN A 323 46.19 7.88 -27.81
C ASN A 323 47.62 8.17 -27.24
N ARG A 324 47.70 8.96 -26.16
CA ARG A 324 48.92 9.01 -25.35
C ARG A 324 48.91 7.77 -24.43
N GLU A 325 50.00 7.03 -24.47
CA GLU A 325 50.23 5.96 -23.47
C GLU A 325 50.11 6.51 -22.06
N VAL A 326 48.91 6.35 -21.49
CA VAL A 326 48.66 6.66 -20.10
C VAL A 326 49.11 5.48 -19.29
N THR A 327 50.22 5.61 -18.61
CA THR A 327 50.57 4.72 -17.51
C THR A 327 49.41 4.69 -16.52
N PRO A 328 48.89 3.52 -16.09
CA PRO A 328 47.63 3.38 -15.35
C PRO A 328 47.62 3.95 -13.93
N GLU A 329 48.62 4.71 -13.54
CA GLU A 329 48.96 4.97 -12.15
C GLU A 329 48.15 6.07 -11.43
N ASN A 330 47.32 6.88 -12.12
CA ASN A 330 46.81 8.08 -11.46
C ASN A 330 45.32 8.40 -11.59
N VAL A 331 44.47 7.56 -12.17
CA VAL A 331 43.06 7.96 -12.46
C VAL A 331 42.07 7.62 -11.34
N ALA A 332 42.34 6.68 -10.47
CA ALA A 332 41.44 6.27 -9.38
C ALA A 332 41.69 6.96 -8.02
N ALA A 333 42.80 7.66 -7.88
CA ALA A 333 43.37 8.07 -6.59
C ALA A 333 42.93 9.47 -6.10
N GLY A 334 41.80 9.99 -6.49
CA GLY A 334 41.35 11.31 -6.03
C GLY A 334 39.86 11.52 -5.89
N MET A 335 39.06 10.49 -6.17
CA MET A 335 37.60 10.64 -6.19
C MET A 335 37.01 10.74 -4.77
N PRO A 336 36.21 11.75 -4.47
CA PRO A 336 35.53 11.81 -3.18
C PRO A 336 34.44 10.75 -3.09
N LEU A 337 34.31 10.14 -1.92
CA LEU A 337 33.28 9.14 -1.61
C LEU A 337 32.34 9.70 -0.54
N LEU A 338 31.04 9.68 -0.83
CA LEU A 338 29.99 10.08 0.10
C LEU A 338 29.24 8.84 0.59
N VAL A 339 29.25 8.62 1.92
CA VAL A 339 28.47 7.58 2.60
C VAL A 339 27.33 8.25 3.37
N THR A 340 26.09 7.88 3.16
CA THR A 340 24.90 8.49 3.80
C THR A 340 24.30 7.57 4.86
N PHE A 341 23.71 8.18 5.89
CA PHE A 341 23.15 7.44 7.03
C PHE A 341 21.68 7.78 7.28
N PRO A 342 20.87 6.80 7.70
CA PRO A 342 19.51 7.07 8.18
C PRO A 342 19.51 7.99 9.43
N ILE A 343 18.35 8.59 9.71
CA ILE A 343 18.17 9.41 10.91
C ILE A 343 18.57 8.62 12.16
N ASN A 344 19.35 9.27 13.03
CA ASN A 344 19.80 8.73 14.30
C ASN A 344 20.58 7.41 14.20
N ARG A 345 21.18 7.09 13.03
CA ARG A 345 21.98 5.89 12.77
C ARG A 345 23.38 6.25 12.31
N TRP A 346 24.32 5.31 12.54
CA TRP A 346 25.73 5.37 12.12
C TRP A 346 26.25 3.98 11.68
N THR A 347 25.34 3.02 11.41
CA THR A 347 25.71 1.69 10.91
C THR A 347 25.89 1.72 9.40
N LEU A 348 26.97 1.12 8.89
CA LEU A 348 27.23 0.97 7.47
C LEU A 348 26.36 -0.13 6.87
N SER A 349 25.82 0.10 5.69
CA SER A 349 25.20 -0.93 4.88
C SER A 349 26.24 -1.78 4.14
N ASN A 350 25.84 -2.95 3.66
CA ASN A 350 26.73 -3.78 2.83
C ASN A 350 27.17 -3.06 1.55
N LYS A 351 26.30 -2.23 0.97
CA LYS A 351 26.64 -1.39 -0.19
C LYS A 351 27.73 -0.38 0.13
N ASP A 352 27.64 0.27 1.30
CA ASP A 352 28.64 1.24 1.74
C ASP A 352 29.98 0.57 1.98
N ARG A 353 29.99 -0.65 2.55
CA ARG A 353 31.21 -1.45 2.75
C ARG A 353 31.88 -1.80 1.43
N VAL A 354 31.13 -2.20 0.40
CA VAL A 354 31.68 -2.46 -0.94
C VAL A 354 32.35 -1.20 -1.51
N ASN A 355 31.68 -0.05 -1.42
CA ASN A 355 32.23 1.21 -1.89
C ASN A 355 33.49 1.63 -1.12
N LEU A 356 33.51 1.42 0.21
CA LEU A 356 34.68 1.66 1.05
C LEU A 356 35.83 0.68 0.74
N GLY A 357 35.51 -0.55 0.32
CA GLY A 357 36.49 -1.52 -0.15
C GLY A 357 37.25 -1.02 -1.38
N PHE A 358 36.54 -0.46 -2.38
CA PHE A 358 37.19 0.14 -3.55
C PHE A 358 38.09 1.33 -3.19
N LEU A 359 37.63 2.18 -2.25
CA LEU A 359 38.45 3.28 -1.74
C LEU A 359 39.70 2.73 -1.01
N ALA A 360 39.53 1.69 -0.22
CA ALA A 360 40.63 1.07 0.50
C ALA A 360 41.70 0.45 -0.45
N GLU A 361 41.29 -0.20 -1.54
CA GLU A 361 42.18 -0.69 -2.58
C GLU A 361 42.97 0.46 -3.23
N ALA A 362 42.28 1.56 -3.56
CA ALA A 362 42.92 2.74 -4.14
C ALA A 362 43.96 3.36 -3.17
N LEU A 363 43.64 3.42 -1.87
CA LEU A 363 44.57 3.93 -0.84
C LEU A 363 45.78 3.03 -0.64
N LYS A 364 45.58 1.72 -0.61
CA LYS A 364 46.69 0.75 -0.50
C LYS A 364 47.62 0.79 -1.70
N ALA A 365 47.05 0.98 -2.91
CA ALA A 365 47.83 1.15 -4.14
C ALA A 365 48.69 2.43 -4.14
N ASN A 366 48.24 3.45 -3.35
CA ASN A 366 48.87 4.78 -3.31
C ASN A 366 49.24 5.19 -1.87
N PRO A 367 50.34 4.69 -1.28
CA PRO A 367 50.71 4.92 0.13
C PRO A 367 50.95 6.40 0.50
N LYS A 368 51.22 7.28 -0.46
CA LYS A 368 51.40 8.71 -0.26
C LYS A 368 50.09 9.51 -0.18
N LEU A 369 48.95 8.88 -0.56
CA LEU A 369 47.68 9.55 -0.60
C LEU A 369 47.03 9.58 0.78
N VAL A 370 46.68 10.74 1.25
CA VAL A 370 46.02 10.94 2.53
C VAL A 370 44.57 11.42 2.28
N TYR A 371 43.61 10.76 2.94
CA TYR A 371 42.21 11.12 2.85
C TYR A 371 41.68 11.71 4.16
N SER A 372 40.85 12.75 4.04
CA SER A 372 40.06 13.27 5.15
C SER A 372 38.74 12.51 5.21
N VAL A 373 38.40 11.93 6.34
CA VAL A 373 37.13 11.23 6.63
C VAL A 373 36.29 12.14 7.53
N SER A 374 35.48 13.00 6.94
CA SER A 374 34.74 14.06 7.60
C SER A 374 33.29 13.65 7.80
N GLY A 375 32.82 13.60 9.06
CA GLY A 375 31.47 13.25 9.43
C GLY A 375 30.57 14.46 9.59
N TYR A 376 29.32 14.32 9.13
CA TYR A 376 28.31 15.36 9.15
C TYR A 376 26.99 14.86 9.73
N ALA A 377 26.20 15.75 10.27
CA ALA A 377 24.83 15.54 10.66
C ALA A 377 23.93 16.65 10.10
N ASP A 378 22.68 16.35 9.86
CA ASP A 378 21.66 17.30 9.41
C ASP A 378 21.30 18.26 10.56
N LYS A 379 21.38 19.57 10.30
CA LYS A 379 21.05 20.62 11.28
C LYS A 379 19.56 20.69 11.59
N GLY A 380 18.70 20.22 10.66
CA GLY A 380 17.25 20.30 10.79
C GLY A 380 16.64 19.28 11.75
N THR A 381 17.43 18.27 12.18
CA THR A 381 16.94 17.21 13.06
C THR A 381 17.84 17.03 14.29
N GLY A 382 17.23 16.97 15.48
CA GLY A 382 17.96 16.74 16.74
C GLY A 382 18.62 17.99 17.32
N SER A 383 19.17 17.86 18.53
CA SER A 383 19.90 18.94 19.20
C SER A 383 21.33 19.06 18.67
N ALA A 384 21.95 20.25 18.83
CA ALA A 384 23.34 20.47 18.44
C ALA A 384 24.31 19.45 19.08
N LYS A 385 24.10 19.11 20.36
CA LYS A 385 24.89 18.11 21.08
C LYS A 385 24.74 16.71 20.46
N ARG A 386 23.52 16.35 20.06
CA ARG A 386 23.24 15.05 19.40
C ARG A 386 23.85 14.99 18.01
N ASN A 387 23.79 16.09 17.26
CA ASN A 387 24.36 16.17 15.91
C ASN A 387 25.89 16.08 15.93
N ILE A 388 26.57 16.71 16.88
CA ILE A 388 28.01 16.54 17.08
C ILE A 388 28.34 15.07 17.38
N PHE A 389 27.59 14.44 18.27
CA PHE A 389 27.77 13.03 18.59
C PHE A 389 27.59 12.12 17.36
N LEU A 390 26.53 12.34 16.58
CA LEU A 390 26.23 11.54 15.38
C LEU A 390 27.29 11.73 14.29
N ALA A 391 27.72 12.97 14.04
CA ALA A 391 28.76 13.26 13.06
C ALA A 391 30.07 12.54 13.43
N ARG A 392 30.48 12.61 14.69
CA ARG A 392 31.65 11.90 15.20
C ARG A 392 31.53 10.38 15.07
N LYS A 393 30.37 9.81 15.46
CA LYS A 393 30.14 8.35 15.36
C LYS A 393 30.14 7.85 13.92
N ARG A 394 29.61 8.62 12.99
CA ARG A 394 29.63 8.29 11.56
C ARG A 394 31.04 8.30 11.00
N ALA A 395 31.83 9.36 11.30
CA ALA A 395 33.24 9.39 10.90
C ALA A 395 34.03 8.23 11.51
N GLU A 396 33.80 7.92 12.78
CA GLU A 396 34.46 6.81 13.50
C GLU A 396 34.17 5.46 12.84
N VAL A 397 32.91 5.18 12.46
CA VAL A 397 32.53 3.88 11.84
C VAL A 397 33.14 3.72 10.45
N VAL A 398 33.18 4.78 9.62
CA VAL A 398 33.82 4.74 8.31
C VAL A 398 35.34 4.59 8.46
N TYR A 399 35.95 5.35 9.35
CA TYR A 399 37.38 5.23 9.65
C TYR A 399 37.76 3.82 10.12
N ASN A 400 36.99 3.27 11.09
CA ASN A 400 37.23 1.93 11.61
C ASN A 400 37.03 0.83 10.55
N CYS A 401 36.06 1.03 9.65
CA CYS A 401 35.86 0.12 8.53
C CYS A 401 37.07 0.11 7.59
N LEU A 402 37.62 1.27 7.24
CA LEU A 402 38.79 1.39 6.39
C LEU A 402 40.03 0.81 7.06
N VAL A 403 40.26 1.06 8.35
CA VAL A 403 41.42 0.58 9.08
C VAL A 403 41.29 -0.92 9.44
N ASN A 404 40.21 -1.27 10.17
CA ASN A 404 40.10 -2.59 10.79
C ASN A 404 39.58 -3.68 9.87
N GLU A 405 38.66 -3.33 8.93
CA GLU A 405 38.12 -4.33 8.00
C GLU A 405 38.92 -4.40 6.71
N PHE A 406 39.38 -3.27 6.20
CA PHE A 406 40.09 -3.21 4.93
C PHE A 406 41.59 -3.01 5.05
N GLY A 407 42.15 -2.77 6.26
CA GLY A 407 43.57 -2.68 6.52
C GLY A 407 44.28 -1.48 5.88
N VAL A 408 43.58 -0.35 5.77
CA VAL A 408 44.21 0.92 5.34
C VAL A 408 45.05 1.49 6.48
N SER A 409 46.26 2.01 6.16
CA SER A 409 47.15 2.60 7.15
C SER A 409 46.48 3.85 7.80
N GLU A 410 46.57 3.94 9.13
CA GLU A 410 46.07 5.11 9.86
C GLU A 410 46.74 6.41 9.41
N SER A 411 47.99 6.37 8.93
CA SER A 411 48.71 7.54 8.41
C SER A 411 48.10 8.12 7.13
N GLN A 412 47.31 7.31 6.42
CA GLN A 412 46.60 7.74 5.21
C GLN A 412 45.21 8.34 5.52
N LEU A 413 44.75 8.37 6.77
CA LEU A 413 43.41 8.80 7.13
C LEU A 413 43.43 9.90 8.20
N LYS A 414 42.84 11.04 7.86
CA LYS A 414 42.58 12.13 8.83
C LYS A 414 41.10 12.09 9.17
N LYS A 415 40.76 11.84 10.44
CA LYS A 415 39.37 11.80 10.90
C LYS A 415 38.94 13.17 11.41
N ASP A 416 37.78 13.65 10.92
CA ASP A 416 37.17 14.92 11.33
C ASP A 416 35.65 14.82 11.48
N SER A 417 35.04 15.80 12.16
CA SER A 417 33.59 15.84 12.32
C SER A 417 33.08 17.29 12.52
N HIS A 418 32.09 17.67 11.72
CA HIS A 418 31.59 19.05 11.65
C HIS A 418 30.23 19.25 12.32
N GLY A 419 29.64 18.22 12.98
CA GLY A 419 28.35 18.31 13.66
C GLY A 419 27.17 18.53 12.71
N GLY A 420 26.24 19.38 13.11
CA GLY A 420 25.05 19.70 12.31
C GLY A 420 25.35 20.77 11.27
N VAL A 421 25.16 20.42 10.01
CA VAL A 421 25.35 21.32 8.87
C VAL A 421 24.03 21.59 8.15
N ALA A 422 23.92 22.72 7.45
CA ALA A 422 22.82 22.97 6.53
C ALA A 422 22.88 21.97 5.36
N ASN A 423 21.82 21.90 4.58
CA ASN A 423 21.75 20.96 3.47
C ASN A 423 22.94 21.12 2.50
N MET A 424 23.81 20.12 2.47
CA MET A 424 25.08 20.20 1.72
C MET A 424 24.88 20.04 0.22
N TYR A 425 23.97 19.14 -0.19
CA TYR A 425 23.75 18.81 -1.60
C TYR A 425 22.27 18.77 -1.91
N TYR A 426 21.87 19.33 -3.04
CA TYR A 426 20.52 19.26 -3.61
C TYR A 426 19.39 19.69 -2.65
N ASN A 427 19.70 20.45 -1.61
CA ASN A 427 18.75 20.79 -0.55
C ASN A 427 18.10 19.57 0.13
N ASP A 428 18.77 18.41 0.10
CA ASP A 428 18.28 17.17 0.71
C ASP A 428 19.00 16.91 2.05
N PRO A 429 18.28 16.95 3.17
CA PRO A 429 18.86 16.68 4.49
C PRO A 429 19.45 15.27 4.63
N ARG A 430 19.05 14.31 3.78
CA ARG A 430 19.63 12.97 3.75
C ARG A 430 21.11 12.98 3.35
N CYS A 431 21.50 13.89 2.44
CA CYS A 431 22.89 14.04 2.03
C CYS A 431 23.77 14.69 3.09
N SER A 432 23.19 15.45 4.02
CA SER A 432 23.90 16.04 5.17
C SER A 432 24.11 15.03 6.32
N ARG A 433 23.42 13.92 6.30
CA ARG A 433 23.65 12.79 7.22
C ARG A 433 24.68 11.84 6.66
N SER A 434 25.91 12.28 6.53
CA SER A 434 26.90 11.59 5.73
C SER A 434 28.31 11.64 6.32
N VAL A 435 29.17 10.85 5.71
CA VAL A 435 30.64 10.97 5.79
C VAL A 435 31.17 11.21 4.39
N LEU A 436 31.90 12.28 4.23
CA LEU A 436 32.63 12.60 3.01
C LEU A 436 34.10 12.20 3.19
N SER A 437 34.54 11.27 2.38
CA SER A 437 35.95 10.89 2.28
C SER A 437 36.53 11.51 1.02
N LYS A 438 37.47 12.43 1.16
CA LYS A 438 38.16 13.13 0.05
C LYS A 438 39.65 13.24 0.34
N VAL A 439 40.45 13.48 -0.68
CA VAL A 439 41.88 13.76 -0.51
C VAL A 439 42.07 14.91 0.48
N ALA A 440 42.94 14.71 1.45
CA ALA A 440 43.28 15.75 2.41
C ALA A 440 44.14 16.82 1.72
N GLU A 441 43.76 18.05 1.87
CA GLU A 441 44.50 19.24 1.43
C GLU A 441 45.74 19.43 2.31
#